data_8e969cc78c8c4eea877f0a0f6b240ddc
#
_entry.id   8e969cc78c8c4eea877f0a0f6b240ddc
#
_cell.length_a   1.000
_cell.length_b   1.000
_cell.length_c   1.000
_cell.angle_alpha   90.00
_cell.angle_beta   90.00
_cell.angle_gamma   90.00
#
_symmetry.space_group_name_H-M   'P 1'
#
loop_
_entity.id
_entity.type
_entity.pdbx_description
1 polymer ?
#
loop_
_entity_poly.entity_id
_entity_poly.type
_entity_poly.pdbx_seq_one_letter_code
_entity_poly.pdbx_strand_id
1 'polypeptide(L)'
;GSEPLGTELGAEVSGTDLWADIKTTPIPAWELINTKKYASMNIQYSRGCPFNCEFCDITLLYGHKPRIKATQQVLAELDSLYARGWRGGVFFVDDNFIGNKGKLKNEVLPAIGQWMDQRKHPFTFSTQASIDLADDPELMRLMVQAGFNTVFVGIETPNQDSLEECSKFQNKGRDLVACVKTIQSFGLQVEGGFIVGFDSDPHSIFERQIEFIQKSGIV
;
A
#
# COMPACT_ATOMS: atom_id res chain seq x y z
N GLY A 1 14.41 50.67 1.08
CA GLY A 1 13.35 50.23 0.19
C GLY A 1 13.67 48.85 -0.29
N SER A 2 13.07 47.83 0.35
CA SER A 2 13.11 46.42 -0.08
C SER A 2 11.76 46.12 -0.71
N GLU A 3 11.72 45.91 -2.02
CA GLU A 3 10.53 45.41 -2.69
C GLU A 3 10.32 43.94 -2.35
N PRO A 4 9.08 43.49 -2.12
CA PRO A 4 8.80 42.06 -1.96
C PRO A 4 8.87 41.39 -3.33
N LEU A 5 9.57 40.26 -3.41
CA LEU A 5 9.55 39.31 -4.53
C LEU A 5 8.12 38.84 -4.76
N GLY A 6 7.53 39.31 -5.88
CA GLY A 6 6.20 38.93 -6.31
C GLY A 6 6.16 37.45 -6.66
N THR A 7 5.35 36.70 -5.95
CA THR A 7 4.91 35.36 -6.30
C THR A 7 3.82 35.45 -7.38
N GLU A 8 4.19 35.48 -8.64
CA GLU A 8 3.31 35.10 -9.74
C GLU A 8 3.50 33.59 -10.02
N LEU A 9 2.85 32.76 -9.27
CA LEU A 9 2.57 31.36 -9.61
C LEU A 9 1.06 31.16 -9.63
N GLY A 10 0.42 31.86 -10.55
CA GLY A 10 -1.01 31.76 -10.82
C GLY A 10 -1.25 31.15 -12.20
N ALA A 11 -0.78 29.95 -12.47
CA ALA A 11 -1.38 29.11 -13.49
C ALA A 11 -2.46 28.27 -12.77
N GLU A 12 -3.73 28.53 -13.04
CA GLU A 12 -4.80 27.60 -12.72
C GLU A 12 -4.55 26.31 -13.52
N VAL A 13 -3.88 25.35 -12.89
CA VAL A 13 -3.72 24.00 -13.43
C VAL A 13 -5.08 23.34 -13.27
N SER A 14 -5.76 23.06 -14.38
CA SER A 14 -7.00 22.31 -14.35
C SER A 14 -6.75 20.97 -13.62
N GLY A 15 -7.64 20.59 -12.69
CA GLY A 15 -7.40 19.50 -11.71
C GLY A 15 -7.14 18.09 -12.29
N THR A 16 -6.97 17.95 -13.61
CA THR A 16 -6.65 16.69 -14.31
C THR A 16 -5.19 16.60 -14.75
N ASP A 17 -4.45 17.71 -14.81
CA ASP A 17 -3.08 17.76 -15.36
C ASP A 17 -1.97 17.86 -14.30
N LEU A 18 -2.35 17.84 -13.02
CA LEU A 18 -1.41 17.99 -11.89
C LEU A 18 -0.43 16.84 -11.72
N TRP A 19 -0.76 15.64 -12.19
CA TRP A 19 0.08 14.45 -11.97
C TRP A 19 0.44 13.74 -13.26
N ALA A 20 1.70 13.32 -13.37
CA ALA A 20 2.16 12.50 -14.48
C ALA A 20 1.30 11.24 -14.65
N ASP A 21 1.01 10.86 -15.90
CA ASP A 21 0.29 9.63 -16.19
C ASP A 21 1.17 8.42 -15.87
N ILE A 22 0.75 7.64 -14.88
CA ILE A 22 1.48 6.45 -14.43
C ILE A 22 1.60 5.38 -15.54
N LYS A 23 0.71 5.41 -16.54
CA LYS A 23 0.75 4.50 -17.69
C LYS A 23 1.91 4.76 -18.63
N THR A 24 2.54 5.95 -18.55
CA THR A 24 3.70 6.31 -19.37
C THR A 24 5.02 6.05 -18.65
N THR A 25 5.01 5.57 -17.41
CA THR A 25 6.24 5.30 -16.68
C THR A 25 7.04 4.17 -17.33
N PRO A 26 8.35 4.35 -17.55
CA PRO A 26 9.20 3.30 -18.12
C PRO A 26 9.42 2.16 -17.11
N ILE A 27 9.87 1.02 -17.62
CA ILE A 27 10.41 -0.04 -16.77
C ILE A 27 11.65 0.53 -16.05
N PRO A 28 11.78 0.31 -14.72
CA PRO A 28 12.94 0.78 -13.98
C PRO A 28 14.26 0.23 -14.54
N ALA A 29 15.28 1.07 -14.57
CA ALA A 29 16.62 0.74 -15.09
C ALA A 29 17.43 -0.06 -14.06
N TRP A 30 17.03 -1.30 -13.80
CA TRP A 30 17.65 -2.19 -12.81
C TRP A 30 19.14 -2.46 -13.05
N GLU A 31 19.65 -2.21 -14.27
CA GLU A 31 21.07 -2.30 -14.61
C GLU A 31 21.96 -1.29 -13.89
N LEU A 32 21.36 -0.23 -13.39
CA LEU A 32 22.08 0.82 -12.67
C LEU A 32 22.39 0.44 -11.22
N ILE A 33 21.82 -0.63 -10.72
CA ILE A 33 21.99 -1.05 -9.33
C ILE A 33 22.59 -2.46 -9.22
N ASN A 34 23.31 -2.72 -8.12
CA ASN A 34 23.74 -4.06 -7.77
C ASN A 34 22.67 -4.74 -6.91
N THR A 35 21.82 -5.55 -7.54
CA THR A 35 20.69 -6.24 -6.88
C THR A 35 21.11 -7.12 -5.71
N LYS A 36 22.35 -7.63 -5.67
CA LYS A 36 22.87 -8.43 -4.54
C LYS A 36 22.99 -7.66 -3.23
N LYS A 37 22.88 -6.33 -3.26
CA LYS A 37 22.91 -5.48 -2.07
C LYS A 37 21.51 -5.17 -1.49
N TYR A 38 20.46 -5.71 -2.07
CA TYR A 38 19.08 -5.43 -1.68
C TYR A 38 18.39 -6.70 -1.15
N ALA A 39 17.60 -6.55 -0.10
CA ALA A 39 16.80 -7.64 0.45
C ALA A 39 15.52 -7.88 -0.36
N SER A 40 14.97 -6.82 -0.95
CA SER A 40 13.81 -6.85 -1.84
C SER A 40 13.97 -5.87 -2.99
N MET A 41 13.23 -6.08 -4.06
CA MET A 41 13.08 -5.13 -5.16
C MET A 41 11.71 -4.45 -5.08
N ASN A 42 11.60 -3.26 -5.67
CA ASN A 42 10.38 -2.47 -5.59
C ASN A 42 9.76 -2.30 -6.98
N ILE A 43 8.47 -2.54 -7.08
CA ILE A 43 7.65 -2.16 -8.24
C ILE A 43 6.44 -1.37 -7.77
N GLN A 44 5.74 -0.72 -8.68
CA GLN A 44 4.57 0.07 -8.35
C GLN A 44 3.43 -0.25 -9.31
N TYR A 45 2.23 -0.50 -8.78
CA TYR A 45 1.01 -0.67 -9.55
C TYR A 45 0.17 0.60 -9.60
N SER A 46 0.03 1.31 -8.46
CA SER A 46 -0.84 2.48 -8.35
C SER A 46 -0.20 3.63 -7.60
N ARG A 47 -0.77 4.84 -7.76
CA ARG A 47 -0.49 6.05 -6.97
C ARG A 47 -1.80 6.69 -6.55
N GLY A 48 -1.84 7.19 -5.31
CA GLY A 48 -2.99 7.83 -4.71
C GLY A 48 -3.78 6.91 -3.80
N CYS A 49 -4.52 7.52 -2.87
CA CYS A 49 -5.26 6.79 -1.85
C CYS A 49 -6.68 7.39 -1.72
N PRO A 50 -7.76 6.57 -1.63
CA PRO A 50 -9.11 7.08 -1.53
C PRO A 50 -9.45 7.66 -0.14
N PHE A 51 -8.60 7.44 0.85
CA PHE A 51 -8.80 7.91 2.22
C PHE A 51 -8.14 9.28 2.44
N ASN A 52 -8.59 9.99 3.49
CA ASN A 52 -8.14 11.34 3.81
C ASN A 52 -7.63 11.41 5.26
N CYS A 53 -6.65 10.57 5.60
CA CYS A 53 -6.05 10.62 6.93
C CYS A 53 -5.25 11.91 7.09
N GLU A 54 -5.45 12.64 8.21
CA GLU A 54 -4.92 13.98 8.42
C GLU A 54 -3.39 14.03 8.43
N PHE A 55 -2.75 12.99 8.96
CA PHE A 55 -1.28 12.89 9.04
C PHE A 55 -0.61 12.50 7.71
N CYS A 56 -1.39 12.24 6.65
CA CYS A 56 -0.88 11.62 5.42
C CYS A 56 -0.89 12.59 4.24
N ASP A 57 0.28 12.85 3.65
CA ASP A 57 0.43 13.76 2.51
C ASP A 57 0.14 13.11 1.14
N ILE A 58 -0.19 11.82 1.10
CA ILE A 58 -0.37 11.07 -0.17
C ILE A 58 -1.48 11.68 -1.02
N THR A 59 -2.57 12.13 -0.43
CA THR A 59 -3.67 12.73 -1.18
C THR A 59 -3.34 14.12 -1.74
N LEU A 60 -2.45 14.85 -1.09
CA LEU A 60 -1.88 16.10 -1.60
C LEU A 60 -0.91 15.83 -2.76
N LEU A 61 -0.05 14.81 -2.62
CA LEU A 61 0.98 14.47 -3.60
C LEU A 61 0.41 13.75 -4.84
N TYR A 62 -0.58 12.86 -4.66
CA TYR A 62 -1.02 11.95 -5.70
C TYR A 62 -2.53 11.90 -5.91
N GLY A 63 -3.31 12.64 -5.11
CA GLY A 63 -4.76 12.72 -5.21
C GLY A 63 -5.53 11.55 -4.58
N HIS A 64 -6.86 11.74 -4.45
CA HIS A 64 -7.75 10.76 -3.84
C HIS A 64 -8.13 9.59 -4.77
N LYS A 65 -8.01 9.78 -6.09
CA LYS A 65 -8.34 8.74 -7.06
C LYS A 65 -7.11 7.91 -7.37
N PRO A 66 -7.07 6.62 -7.00
CA PRO A 66 -5.96 5.74 -7.35
C PRO A 66 -5.80 5.65 -8.87
N ARG A 67 -4.64 6.08 -9.37
CA ARG A 67 -4.23 5.94 -10.77
C ARG A 67 -3.42 4.67 -10.90
N ILE A 68 -3.74 3.84 -11.87
CA ILE A 68 -3.21 2.47 -11.99
C ILE A 68 -2.45 2.28 -13.29
N LYS A 69 -1.40 1.49 -13.26
CA LYS A 69 -0.72 0.95 -14.45
C LYS A 69 -1.61 -0.08 -15.17
N ALA A 70 -1.37 -0.26 -16.44
CA ALA A 70 -1.93 -1.40 -17.15
C ALA A 70 -1.30 -2.70 -16.63
N THR A 71 -2.07 -3.79 -16.65
CA THR A 71 -1.60 -5.12 -16.21
C THR A 71 -0.29 -5.53 -16.91
N GLN A 72 -0.19 -5.28 -18.22
CA GLN A 72 1.01 -5.58 -19.01
C GLN A 72 2.24 -4.80 -18.57
N GLN A 73 2.09 -3.57 -18.06
CA GLN A 73 3.22 -2.80 -17.52
C GLN A 73 3.76 -3.47 -16.24
N VAL A 74 2.87 -3.89 -15.35
CA VAL A 74 3.26 -4.61 -14.12
C VAL A 74 3.98 -5.91 -14.48
N LEU A 75 3.43 -6.70 -15.41
CA LEU A 75 4.06 -7.94 -15.85
C LEU A 75 5.41 -7.69 -16.52
N ALA A 76 5.58 -6.63 -17.31
CA ALA A 76 6.84 -6.27 -17.94
C ALA A 76 7.92 -5.88 -16.91
N GLU A 77 7.55 -5.21 -15.82
CA GLU A 77 8.47 -4.91 -14.71
C GLU A 77 8.90 -6.19 -13.99
N LEU A 78 7.96 -7.12 -13.72
CA LEU A 78 8.27 -8.44 -13.16
C LEU A 78 9.18 -9.27 -14.08
N ASP A 79 8.89 -9.28 -15.39
CA ASP A 79 9.73 -9.96 -16.39
C ASP A 79 11.15 -9.39 -16.44
N SER A 80 11.29 -8.07 -16.33
CA SER A 80 12.60 -7.42 -16.30
C SER A 80 13.43 -7.84 -15.09
N LEU A 81 12.82 -7.90 -13.89
CA LEU A 81 13.47 -8.42 -12.68
C LEU A 81 13.84 -9.91 -12.82
N TYR A 82 12.89 -10.70 -13.33
CA TYR A 82 13.11 -12.15 -13.55
C TYR A 82 14.26 -12.43 -14.52
N ALA A 83 14.30 -11.71 -15.64
CA ALA A 83 15.36 -11.84 -16.66
C ALA A 83 16.75 -11.48 -16.13
N ARG A 84 16.81 -10.58 -15.14
CA ARG A 84 18.08 -10.22 -14.44
C ARG A 84 18.49 -11.21 -13.37
N GLY A 85 17.75 -12.30 -13.21
CA GLY A 85 18.05 -13.35 -12.24
C GLY A 85 17.57 -13.05 -10.82
N TRP A 86 16.78 -11.99 -10.59
CA TRP A 86 16.19 -11.77 -9.27
C TRP A 86 15.29 -12.95 -8.90
N ARG A 87 15.42 -13.42 -7.67
CA ARG A 87 14.59 -14.46 -7.07
C ARG A 87 14.47 -14.12 -5.58
N GLY A 88 13.30 -13.69 -5.16
CA GLY A 88 13.10 -13.25 -3.76
C GLY A 88 11.96 -12.25 -3.61
N GLY A 89 12.03 -11.43 -2.56
CA GLY A 89 10.99 -10.46 -2.22
C GLY A 89 10.85 -9.35 -3.27
N VAL A 90 9.61 -9.01 -3.59
CA VAL A 90 9.24 -7.83 -4.37
C VAL A 90 8.16 -7.07 -3.61
N PHE A 91 8.46 -5.83 -3.28
CA PHE A 91 7.52 -4.94 -2.60
C PHE A 91 6.77 -4.08 -3.61
N PHE A 92 5.45 -4.16 -3.62
CA PHE A 92 4.59 -3.23 -4.33
C PHE A 92 4.45 -1.97 -3.51
N VAL A 93 5.16 -0.91 -3.92
CA VAL A 93 5.29 0.37 -3.18
C VAL A 93 4.07 1.29 -3.36
N ASP A 94 2.89 0.70 -3.41
CA ASP A 94 1.64 1.44 -3.55
C ASP A 94 1.23 2.09 -2.22
N ASP A 95 0.67 3.28 -2.28
CA ASP A 95 0.16 3.99 -1.10
C ASP A 95 -1.01 3.24 -0.44
N ASN A 96 -1.83 2.61 -1.26
CA ASN A 96 -2.85 1.66 -0.88
C ASN A 96 -3.13 0.74 -2.08
N PHE A 97 -2.51 -0.43 -2.08
CA PHE A 97 -2.58 -1.38 -3.19
C PHE A 97 -4.02 -1.74 -3.57
N ILE A 98 -4.89 -1.86 -2.58
CA ILE A 98 -6.29 -2.26 -2.77
C ILE A 98 -7.23 -1.10 -3.13
N GLY A 99 -6.69 0.08 -3.42
CA GLY A 99 -7.49 1.27 -3.77
C GLY A 99 -8.43 1.09 -4.96
N ASN A 100 -8.18 0.11 -5.83
CA ASN A 100 -9.07 -0.29 -6.93
C ASN A 100 -9.29 -1.81 -6.93
N LYS A 101 -10.11 -2.29 -5.97
CA LYS A 101 -10.40 -3.72 -5.77
C LYS A 101 -10.93 -4.42 -7.04
N GLY A 102 -11.79 -3.73 -7.82
CA GLY A 102 -12.37 -4.32 -9.02
C GLY A 102 -11.32 -4.68 -10.08
N LYS A 103 -10.41 -3.76 -10.37
CA LYS A 103 -9.31 -4.03 -11.33
C LYS A 103 -8.34 -5.09 -10.82
N LEU A 104 -8.02 -5.06 -9.53
CA LEU A 104 -7.16 -6.08 -8.93
C LEU A 104 -7.76 -7.47 -9.10
N LYS A 105 -9.02 -7.67 -8.72
CA LYS A 105 -9.68 -9.00 -8.78
C LYS A 105 -9.87 -9.50 -10.19
N ASN A 106 -10.28 -8.62 -11.10
CA ASN A 106 -10.69 -9.05 -12.44
C ASN A 106 -9.55 -9.14 -13.46
N GLU A 107 -8.42 -8.44 -13.23
CA GLU A 107 -7.37 -8.33 -14.26
C GLU A 107 -5.96 -8.58 -13.68
N VAL A 108 -5.56 -7.84 -12.65
CA VAL A 108 -4.14 -7.77 -12.25
C VAL A 108 -3.71 -9.02 -11.49
N LEU A 109 -4.42 -9.40 -10.42
CA LEU A 109 -4.05 -10.55 -9.60
C LEU A 109 -4.16 -11.88 -10.36
N PRO A 110 -5.20 -12.13 -11.16
CA PRO A 110 -5.23 -13.32 -12.03
C PRO A 110 -4.04 -13.38 -13.01
N ALA A 111 -3.68 -12.25 -13.61
CA ALA A 111 -2.54 -12.21 -14.54
C ALA A 111 -1.18 -12.41 -13.82
N ILE A 112 -0.99 -11.83 -12.64
CA ILE A 112 0.21 -12.07 -11.82
C ILE A 112 0.26 -13.54 -11.39
N GLY A 113 -0.85 -14.12 -10.92
CA GLY A 113 -0.92 -15.55 -10.56
C GLY A 113 -0.51 -16.46 -11.71
N GLN A 114 -1.08 -16.26 -12.90
CA GLN A 114 -0.69 -17.01 -14.09
C GLN A 114 0.80 -16.83 -14.45
N TRP A 115 1.31 -15.60 -14.33
CA TRP A 115 2.73 -15.29 -14.55
C TRP A 115 3.63 -16.04 -13.56
N MET A 116 3.25 -16.10 -12.29
CA MET A 116 3.95 -16.81 -11.22
C MET A 116 3.96 -18.31 -11.44
N ASP A 117 2.81 -18.91 -11.79
CA ASP A 117 2.69 -20.34 -12.07
C ASP A 117 3.61 -20.76 -13.23
N GLN A 118 3.62 -20.01 -14.32
CA GLN A 118 4.48 -20.27 -15.49
C GLN A 118 5.97 -20.27 -15.15
N ARG A 119 6.37 -19.55 -14.09
CA ARG A 119 7.77 -19.37 -13.65
C ARG A 119 8.12 -20.08 -12.35
N LYS A 120 7.22 -20.96 -11.85
CA LYS A 120 7.39 -21.74 -10.62
C LYS A 120 7.58 -20.85 -9.38
N HIS A 121 6.78 -19.80 -9.27
CA HIS A 121 6.74 -18.87 -8.14
C HIS A 121 8.13 -18.31 -7.77
N PRO A 122 8.76 -17.53 -8.66
CA PRO A 122 10.12 -17.05 -8.44
C PRO A 122 10.23 -15.95 -7.39
N PHE A 123 9.09 -15.31 -7.04
CA PHE A 123 9.00 -14.17 -6.14
C PHE A 123 8.07 -14.45 -4.97
N THR A 124 8.22 -13.65 -3.92
CA THR A 124 7.21 -13.42 -2.90
C THR A 124 6.85 -11.95 -2.91
N PHE A 125 5.57 -11.61 -2.72
CA PHE A 125 5.11 -10.24 -2.78
C PHE A 125 4.69 -9.72 -1.41
N SER A 126 5.01 -8.44 -1.17
CA SER A 126 4.47 -7.66 -0.06
C SER A 126 3.93 -6.33 -0.57
N THR A 127 3.00 -5.72 0.18
CA THR A 127 2.43 -4.42 -0.17
C THR A 127 1.83 -3.71 1.04
N GLN A 128 1.34 -2.49 0.84
CA GLN A 128 0.54 -1.75 1.82
C GLN A 128 -0.94 -1.83 1.46
N ALA A 129 -1.78 -2.06 2.46
CA ALA A 129 -3.22 -2.12 2.30
C ALA A 129 -3.94 -1.50 3.49
N SER A 130 -5.13 -0.95 3.26
CA SER A 130 -6.02 -0.53 4.34
C SER A 130 -6.71 -1.73 4.99
N ILE A 131 -7.15 -1.57 6.26
CA ILE A 131 -7.75 -2.65 7.07
C ILE A 131 -9.03 -3.23 6.45
N ASP A 132 -9.72 -2.51 5.58
CA ASP A 132 -10.89 -2.97 4.85
C ASP A 132 -10.58 -4.08 3.81
N LEU A 133 -9.31 -4.49 3.70
CA LEU A 133 -8.92 -5.75 3.06
C LEU A 133 -9.64 -6.94 3.72
N ALA A 134 -9.83 -6.89 5.05
CA ALA A 134 -10.53 -7.94 5.81
C ALA A 134 -11.98 -8.18 5.37
N ASP A 135 -12.59 -7.20 4.68
CA ASP A 135 -13.97 -7.28 4.20
C ASP A 135 -14.10 -8.01 2.85
N ASP A 136 -12.99 -8.36 2.19
CA ASP A 136 -13.01 -8.96 0.84
C ASP A 136 -12.24 -10.30 0.80
N PRO A 137 -12.91 -11.40 1.18
CA PRO A 137 -12.31 -12.74 1.18
C PRO A 137 -11.81 -13.19 -0.19
N GLU A 138 -12.49 -12.77 -1.26
CA GLU A 138 -12.08 -13.08 -2.63
C GLU A 138 -10.75 -12.40 -2.98
N LEU A 139 -10.62 -11.10 -2.65
CA LEU A 139 -9.40 -10.34 -2.89
C LEU A 139 -8.21 -10.95 -2.15
N MET A 140 -8.37 -11.27 -0.85
CA MET A 140 -7.32 -11.92 -0.05
C MET A 140 -6.88 -13.26 -0.66
N ARG A 141 -7.83 -14.09 -1.09
CA ARG A 141 -7.50 -15.37 -1.75
C ARG A 141 -6.71 -15.15 -3.05
N LEU A 142 -7.14 -14.21 -3.89
CA LEU A 142 -6.44 -13.88 -5.13
C LEU A 142 -5.04 -13.31 -4.88
N MET A 143 -4.87 -12.49 -3.83
CA MET A 143 -3.54 -11.99 -3.44
C MET A 143 -2.60 -13.14 -3.07
N VAL A 144 -3.05 -14.07 -2.22
CA VAL A 144 -2.24 -15.24 -1.84
C VAL A 144 -1.92 -16.11 -3.05
N GLN A 145 -2.89 -16.38 -3.92
CA GLN A 145 -2.66 -17.12 -5.17
C GLN A 145 -1.66 -16.43 -6.09
N ALA A 146 -1.68 -15.11 -6.14
CA ALA A 146 -0.70 -14.32 -6.90
C ALA A 146 0.71 -14.29 -6.27
N GLY A 147 0.88 -14.80 -5.04
CA GLY A 147 2.18 -14.87 -4.35
C GLY A 147 2.41 -13.78 -3.29
N PHE A 148 1.40 -13.02 -2.92
CA PHE A 148 1.48 -12.13 -1.76
C PHE A 148 1.47 -12.95 -0.47
N ASN A 149 2.40 -12.65 0.42
CA ASN A 149 2.50 -13.29 1.73
C ASN A 149 2.50 -12.30 2.89
N THR A 150 2.68 -11.01 2.63
CA THR A 150 2.77 -9.97 3.66
C THR A 150 2.01 -8.72 3.23
N VAL A 151 1.28 -8.13 4.16
CA VAL A 151 0.65 -6.82 3.99
C VAL A 151 0.98 -5.92 5.17
N PHE A 152 1.44 -4.71 4.87
CA PHE A 152 1.56 -3.65 5.87
C PHE A 152 0.20 -2.95 6.00
N VAL A 153 -0.30 -2.83 7.22
CA VAL A 153 -1.59 -2.18 7.52
C VAL A 153 -1.40 -1.08 8.55
N GLY A 154 -1.79 0.12 8.20
CA GLY A 154 -1.83 1.22 9.14
C GLY A 154 -2.96 1.00 10.17
N ILE A 155 -2.61 0.48 11.33
CA ILE A 155 -3.52 0.35 12.50
C ILE A 155 -3.66 1.71 13.18
N GLU A 156 -2.58 2.44 13.28
CA GLU A 156 -2.33 3.72 13.93
C GLU A 156 -2.53 3.63 15.44
N THR A 157 -3.74 3.34 15.88
CA THR A 157 -4.07 3.30 17.31
C THR A 157 -5.31 2.44 17.59
N PRO A 158 -5.38 1.76 18.73
CA PRO A 158 -6.61 1.11 19.20
C PRO A 158 -7.62 2.11 19.82
N ASN A 159 -7.27 3.41 19.91
CA ASN A 159 -8.14 4.43 20.48
C ASN A 159 -9.09 5.02 19.44
N GLN A 160 -10.40 4.90 19.67
CA GLN A 160 -11.42 5.35 18.72
C GLN A 160 -11.45 6.88 18.55
N ASP A 161 -11.18 7.63 19.63
CA ASP A 161 -11.17 9.10 19.60
C ASP A 161 -9.97 9.60 18.77
N SER A 162 -8.81 8.98 18.90
CA SER A 162 -7.62 9.29 18.10
C SER A 162 -7.81 8.91 16.62
N LEU A 163 -8.55 7.82 16.32
CA LEU A 163 -8.90 7.47 14.93
C LEU A 163 -9.84 8.52 14.30
N GLU A 164 -10.75 9.09 15.09
CA GLU A 164 -11.61 10.18 14.65
C GLU A 164 -10.83 11.46 14.42
N GLU A 165 -9.99 11.83 15.39
CA GLU A 165 -9.11 12.99 15.34
C GLU A 165 -8.29 13.01 14.04
N CYS A 166 -7.63 11.90 13.70
CA CYS A 166 -6.80 11.82 12.50
C CYS A 166 -7.57 11.39 11.23
N SER A 167 -8.89 11.42 11.24
CA SER A 167 -9.75 11.06 10.09
C SER A 167 -9.49 9.65 9.51
N LYS A 168 -9.03 8.70 10.34
CA LYS A 168 -8.82 7.29 9.94
C LYS A 168 -10.14 6.50 10.01
N PHE A 169 -11.15 6.98 9.29
CA PHE A 169 -12.53 6.44 9.37
C PHE A 169 -12.64 4.98 8.91
N GLN A 170 -11.75 4.49 8.03
CA GLN A 170 -11.74 3.09 7.62
C GLN A 170 -11.39 2.11 8.75
N ASN A 171 -10.76 2.60 9.82
CA ASN A 171 -10.44 1.82 11.03
C ASN A 171 -11.49 2.00 12.13
N LYS A 172 -12.22 3.13 12.13
CA LYS A 172 -13.16 3.49 13.20
C LYS A 172 -14.35 2.54 13.27
N GLY A 173 -14.77 2.21 14.51
CA GLY A 173 -15.93 1.35 14.76
C GLY A 173 -15.73 -0.12 14.40
N ARG A 174 -14.50 -0.57 14.11
CA ARG A 174 -14.17 -1.96 13.78
C ARG A 174 -13.54 -2.69 14.97
N ASP A 175 -13.74 -3.97 15.04
CA ASP A 175 -12.85 -4.86 15.80
C ASP A 175 -11.58 -5.09 14.97
N LEU A 176 -10.58 -4.23 15.18
CA LEU A 176 -9.33 -4.27 14.43
C LEU A 176 -8.55 -5.58 14.69
N VAL A 177 -8.66 -6.17 15.90
CA VAL A 177 -8.03 -7.47 16.20
C VAL A 177 -8.67 -8.57 15.35
N ALA A 178 -9.99 -8.60 15.26
CA ALA A 178 -10.70 -9.55 14.41
C ALA A 178 -10.36 -9.35 12.93
N CYS A 179 -10.26 -8.11 12.46
CA CYS A 179 -9.84 -7.81 11.07
C CYS A 179 -8.44 -8.35 10.77
N VAL A 180 -7.46 -8.11 11.65
CA VAL A 180 -6.09 -8.63 11.50
C VAL A 180 -6.10 -10.16 11.45
N LYS A 181 -6.79 -10.82 12.39
CA LYS A 181 -6.90 -12.29 12.40
C LYS A 181 -7.57 -12.84 11.14
N THR A 182 -8.55 -12.12 10.61
CA THR A 182 -9.19 -12.50 9.34
C THR A 182 -8.17 -12.48 8.21
N ILE A 183 -7.39 -11.40 8.06
CA ILE A 183 -6.34 -11.31 7.03
C ILE A 183 -5.32 -12.45 7.19
N GLN A 184 -4.85 -12.68 8.42
CA GLN A 184 -3.90 -13.77 8.73
C GLN A 184 -4.46 -15.16 8.40
N SER A 185 -5.76 -15.39 8.61
CA SER A 185 -6.41 -16.67 8.32
C SER A 185 -6.40 -17.06 6.84
N PHE A 186 -6.21 -16.09 5.94
CA PHE A 186 -6.03 -16.31 4.50
C PHE A 186 -4.57 -16.63 4.11
N GLY A 187 -3.62 -16.54 5.06
CA GLY A 187 -2.20 -16.80 4.81
C GLY A 187 -1.37 -15.54 4.52
N LEU A 188 -1.92 -14.35 4.78
CA LEU A 188 -1.19 -13.08 4.70
C LEU A 188 -0.65 -12.71 6.10
N GLN A 189 0.66 -12.57 6.22
CA GLN A 189 1.27 -11.97 7.40
C GLN A 189 0.90 -10.49 7.45
N VAL A 190 0.56 -9.99 8.65
CA VAL A 190 0.23 -8.58 8.85
C VAL A 190 1.35 -7.89 9.61
N GLU A 191 1.95 -6.89 9.00
CA GLU A 191 2.82 -5.92 9.64
C GLU A 191 1.97 -4.70 10.01
N GLY A 192 2.03 -4.23 11.25
CA GLY A 192 1.19 -3.13 11.75
C GLY A 192 1.95 -1.84 11.96
N GLY A 193 1.48 -0.74 11.36
CA GLY A 193 1.93 0.60 11.68
C GLY A 193 1.17 1.18 12.85
N PHE A 194 1.88 1.79 13.83
CA PHE A 194 1.31 2.42 15.01
C PHE A 194 1.85 3.83 15.18
N ILE A 195 0.99 4.72 15.66
CA ILE A 195 1.31 6.10 16.01
C ILE A 195 0.95 6.32 17.47
N VAL A 196 1.77 7.06 18.19
CA VAL A 196 1.50 7.58 19.53
C VAL A 196 1.67 9.08 19.55
N GLY A 197 0.90 9.76 20.39
CA GLY A 197 0.97 11.21 20.56
C GLY A 197 -0.15 11.97 19.84
N PHE A 198 -1.28 11.33 19.58
CA PHE A 198 -2.51 12.03 19.24
C PHE A 198 -3.01 12.81 20.46
N ASP A 199 -3.63 13.97 20.26
CA ASP A 199 -4.16 14.80 21.34
C ASP A 199 -5.22 14.05 22.17
N SER A 200 -5.96 13.14 21.54
CA SER A 200 -6.97 12.28 22.18
C SER A 200 -6.40 11.01 22.80
N ASP A 201 -5.08 10.81 22.81
CA ASP A 201 -4.49 9.60 23.40
C ASP A 201 -4.57 9.63 24.93
N PRO A 202 -5.14 8.60 25.59
CA PRO A 202 -5.11 8.48 27.04
C PRO A 202 -3.70 8.08 27.51
N HIS A 203 -3.38 8.34 28.78
CA HIS A 203 -2.12 7.90 29.37
C HIS A 203 -1.85 6.39 29.23
N SER A 204 -2.89 5.59 29.13
CA SER A 204 -2.81 4.13 28.93
C SER A 204 -2.55 3.69 27.50
N ILE A 205 -2.27 4.61 26.56
CA ILE A 205 -2.18 4.26 25.14
C ILE A 205 -1.09 3.21 24.85
N PHE A 206 0.05 3.31 25.52
CA PHE A 206 1.14 2.35 25.35
C PHE A 206 0.73 0.93 25.77
N GLU A 207 0.07 0.79 26.92
CA GLU A 207 -0.44 -0.49 27.40
C GLU A 207 -1.49 -1.05 26.43
N ARG A 208 -2.40 -0.21 25.95
CA ARG A 208 -3.44 -0.60 25.00
C ARG A 208 -2.86 -1.04 23.64
N GLN A 209 -1.79 -0.39 23.17
CA GLN A 209 -1.12 -0.80 21.94
C GLN A 209 -0.38 -2.14 22.12
N ILE A 210 0.33 -2.34 23.25
CA ILE A 210 0.97 -3.61 23.57
C ILE A 210 -0.06 -4.73 23.63
N GLU A 211 -1.18 -4.51 24.32
CA GLU A 211 -2.27 -5.47 24.42
C GLU A 211 -2.86 -5.80 23.04
N PHE A 212 -3.04 -4.79 22.19
CA PHE A 212 -3.51 -4.96 20.81
C PHE A 212 -2.54 -5.84 20.00
N ILE A 213 -1.24 -5.54 20.04
CA ILE A 213 -0.21 -6.32 19.33
C ILE A 213 -0.22 -7.77 19.78
N GLN A 214 -0.25 -8.01 21.10
CA GLN A 214 -0.30 -9.38 21.66
C GLN A 214 -1.56 -10.13 21.25
N LYS A 215 -2.72 -9.47 21.27
CA LYS A 215 -4.00 -10.09 20.91
C LYS A 215 -4.14 -10.37 19.42
N SER A 216 -3.65 -9.47 18.59
CA SER A 216 -3.76 -9.57 17.12
C SER A 216 -2.73 -10.53 16.51
N GLY A 217 -1.57 -10.70 17.16
CA GLY A 217 -0.47 -11.48 16.60
C GLY A 217 0.21 -10.81 15.40
N ILE A 218 0.19 -9.46 15.35
CA ILE A 218 0.97 -8.67 14.41
C ILE A 218 2.48 -8.85 14.70
N VAL A 219 3.30 -8.82 13.68
CA VAL A 219 4.76 -8.86 13.74
C VAL A 219 5.35 -7.51 13.32
#